data_1116544d6798cd394812da9da56e55b4
#
_entry.id   1116544d6798cd394812da9da56e55b4
#
_cell.length_a   1.000
_cell.length_b   1.000
_cell.length_c   1.000
_cell.angle_alpha   90.00
_cell.angle_beta   90.00
_cell.angle_gamma   90.00
#
_symmetry.space_group_name_H-M   'P 1'
#
loop_
_entity.id
_entity.type
_entity.pdbx_description
1 polymer ?
#
loop_
_entity_poly.entity_id
_entity_poly.type
_entity_poly.pdbx_seq_one_letter_code
_entity_poly.pdbx_strand_id
1 'polypeptide(L)'
;MKKKTIAFMLVAVIVMSLTGCKNDDYKKAVELQEAGDYQTALELYENIEDYESYKDTVERIETCKAMLEAIESFNAAKSSAEQKNSELDVAISAAATLVAEGKPALDQALIPALETAISEAKAAKQTIMEQPATEAEIVGAVQQLESIDYGSVLSNLDEKKLALEKSIKQYALVDAPTEAYVIKCLKKVENIIDISAATEDNDPNKNLNKAGGYTAKVFFSSDLVNQSEVYGTTIIEKGTAAGGSIEVYSNVEDANSRNEYLAAFDGGFFASGSHTVIGTVVVRTSDELTASQQKTLEANIIAALTEIVE
;
A
#
# COMPACT_ATOMS: atom_id res chain seq x y z
N MET A 1 -13.04 10.60 20.74
CA MET A 1 -13.69 9.40 21.30
C MET A 1 -15.11 9.76 21.72
N LYS A 2 -16.11 9.48 20.90
CA LYS A 2 -17.54 9.57 21.29
C LYS A 2 -18.11 8.16 21.07
N LYS A 3 -18.32 7.47 22.20
CA LYS A 3 -19.01 6.18 22.23
C LYS A 3 -20.45 6.41 21.76
N LYS A 4 -20.80 5.92 20.57
CA LYS A 4 -22.20 5.80 20.18
C LYS A 4 -22.76 4.56 20.88
N THR A 5 -23.51 4.80 21.91
CA THR A 5 -24.33 3.81 22.62
C THR A 5 -25.40 3.34 21.65
N ILE A 6 -25.33 2.08 21.23
CA ILE A 6 -26.44 1.41 20.54
C ILE A 6 -27.54 1.27 21.58
N ALA A 7 -28.58 2.05 21.42
CA ALA A 7 -29.77 1.94 22.23
C ALA A 7 -30.52 0.66 21.80
N PHE A 8 -30.32 -0.43 22.51
CA PHE A 8 -31.25 -1.53 22.52
C PHE A 8 -32.58 -0.99 23.08
N MET A 9 -33.54 -0.81 22.19
CA MET A 9 -34.90 -0.45 22.58
C MET A 9 -35.53 -1.67 23.26
N LEU A 10 -35.39 -1.70 24.57
CA LEU A 10 -36.09 -2.67 25.42
C LEU A 10 -37.57 -2.31 25.34
N VAL A 11 -38.31 -2.96 24.44
CA VAL A 11 -39.78 -2.86 24.45
C VAL A 11 -40.25 -3.59 25.70
N ALA A 12 -40.68 -2.80 26.68
CA ALA A 12 -41.31 -3.33 27.87
C ALA A 12 -42.58 -4.05 27.45
N VAL A 13 -42.57 -5.37 27.50
CA VAL A 13 -43.75 -6.23 27.37
C VAL A 13 -44.72 -5.89 28.50
N ILE A 14 -45.72 -5.06 28.24
CA ILE A 14 -46.88 -4.92 29.08
C ILE A 14 -47.73 -6.16 28.81
N VAL A 15 -47.59 -7.17 29.66
CA VAL A 15 -48.50 -8.28 29.73
C VAL A 15 -49.81 -7.73 30.25
N MET A 16 -50.67 -7.22 29.37
CA MET A 16 -52.06 -7.04 29.64
C MET A 16 -52.74 -8.40 29.44
N SER A 17 -53.12 -9.05 30.54
CA SER A 17 -54.04 -10.16 30.55
C SER A 17 -55.42 -9.64 30.10
N LEU A 18 -55.60 -9.54 28.80
CA LEU A 18 -56.89 -9.32 28.16
C LEU A 18 -57.46 -10.72 27.88
N THR A 19 -58.53 -11.09 28.55
CA THR A 19 -59.45 -12.14 28.10
C THR A 19 -60.12 -11.62 26.80
N GLY A 20 -59.35 -11.50 25.71
CA GLY A 20 -59.83 -11.19 24.37
C GLY A 20 -60.56 -12.41 23.79
N CYS A 21 -61.59 -12.20 22.99
CA CYS A 21 -62.17 -13.29 22.23
C CYS A 21 -61.10 -13.83 21.27
N LYS A 22 -60.87 -15.18 21.22
CA LYS A 22 -59.92 -15.83 20.30
C LYS A 22 -59.88 -15.21 18.90
N ASN A 23 -61.03 -14.76 18.38
CA ASN A 23 -61.16 -14.18 17.09
C ASN A 23 -60.56 -12.73 16.99
N ASP A 24 -60.58 -11.99 18.08
CA ASP A 24 -60.05 -10.60 18.10
C ASP A 24 -58.51 -10.64 18.25
N ASP A 25 -57.96 -11.55 19.03
CA ASP A 25 -56.52 -11.78 19.14
C ASP A 25 -55.94 -12.29 17.82
N TYR A 26 -56.66 -13.23 17.14
CA TYR A 26 -56.29 -13.69 15.81
C TYR A 26 -56.29 -12.55 14.78
N LYS A 27 -57.34 -11.73 14.70
CA LYS A 27 -57.42 -10.60 13.77
C LYS A 27 -56.25 -9.61 14.01
N LYS A 28 -55.99 -9.29 15.29
CA LYS A 28 -54.90 -8.38 15.65
C LYS A 28 -53.56 -8.95 15.28
N ALA A 29 -53.35 -10.26 15.45
CA ALA A 29 -52.11 -10.91 15.02
C ALA A 29 -51.94 -10.87 13.50
N VAL A 30 -53.01 -11.04 12.74
CA VAL A 30 -52.98 -10.89 11.26
C VAL A 30 -52.62 -9.46 10.83
N GLU A 31 -53.21 -8.44 11.48
CA GLU A 31 -52.91 -7.02 11.18
C GLU A 31 -51.43 -6.70 11.46
N LEU A 32 -50.89 -7.20 12.56
CA LEU A 32 -49.45 -7.01 12.91
C LEU A 32 -48.53 -7.75 11.94
N GLN A 33 -48.87 -8.97 11.57
CA GLN A 33 -48.12 -9.71 10.55
C GLN A 33 -48.09 -9.00 9.20
N GLU A 34 -49.24 -8.48 8.76
CA GLU A 34 -49.38 -7.68 7.51
C GLU A 34 -48.60 -6.33 7.61
N ALA A 35 -48.50 -5.78 8.82
CA ALA A 35 -47.69 -4.57 9.08
C ALA A 35 -46.18 -4.85 9.23
N GLY A 36 -45.76 -6.13 9.19
CA GLY A 36 -44.35 -6.54 9.32
C GLY A 36 -43.86 -6.70 10.77
N ASP A 37 -44.74 -6.56 11.77
CA ASP A 37 -44.41 -6.83 13.18
C ASP A 37 -44.58 -8.32 13.50
N TYR A 38 -43.71 -9.13 12.90
CA TYR A 38 -43.75 -10.59 12.99
C TYR A 38 -43.54 -11.11 14.42
N GLN A 39 -42.74 -10.39 15.23
CA GLN A 39 -42.47 -10.77 16.61
C GLN A 39 -43.75 -10.68 17.48
N THR A 40 -44.42 -9.52 17.44
CA THR A 40 -45.66 -9.34 18.21
C THR A 40 -46.81 -10.19 17.69
N ALA A 41 -46.87 -10.37 16.35
CA ALA A 41 -47.84 -11.27 15.72
C ALA A 41 -47.67 -12.73 16.21
N LEU A 42 -46.43 -13.22 16.20
CA LEU A 42 -46.07 -14.56 16.68
C LEU A 42 -46.50 -14.77 18.14
N GLU A 43 -46.18 -13.82 19.03
CA GLU A 43 -46.56 -13.90 20.45
C GLU A 43 -48.08 -13.94 20.61
N LEU A 44 -48.85 -13.18 19.82
CA LEU A 44 -50.30 -13.21 19.87
C LEU A 44 -50.86 -14.56 19.35
N TYR A 45 -50.34 -15.08 18.22
CA TYR A 45 -50.76 -16.37 17.70
C TYR A 45 -50.52 -17.51 18.69
N GLU A 46 -49.34 -17.55 19.30
CA GLU A 46 -48.97 -18.61 20.29
C GLU A 46 -49.78 -18.51 21.58
N ASN A 47 -50.35 -17.36 21.92
CA ASN A 47 -51.21 -17.14 23.09
C ASN A 47 -52.71 -17.47 22.83
N ILE A 48 -53.11 -17.74 21.57
CA ILE A 48 -54.48 -18.17 21.28
C ILE A 48 -54.71 -19.56 21.91
N GLU A 49 -55.77 -19.72 22.70
CA GLU A 49 -56.15 -21.02 23.29
C GLU A 49 -56.47 -22.02 22.18
N ASP A 50 -55.87 -23.20 22.23
CA ASP A 50 -55.97 -24.27 21.22
C ASP A 50 -55.52 -23.80 19.82
N TYR A 51 -54.48 -22.92 19.73
CA TYR A 51 -53.99 -22.34 18.47
C TYR A 51 -53.67 -23.43 17.42
N GLU A 52 -53.24 -24.63 17.85
CA GLU A 52 -52.90 -25.74 16.98
C GLU A 52 -54.06 -26.19 16.08
N SER A 53 -55.32 -25.94 16.53
CA SER A 53 -56.53 -26.30 15.81
C SER A 53 -57.36 -25.09 15.35
N TYR A 54 -56.88 -23.87 15.60
CA TYR A 54 -57.63 -22.65 15.31
C TYR A 54 -57.23 -22.06 13.98
N LYS A 55 -58.10 -22.13 12.97
CA LYS A 55 -57.90 -21.59 11.62
C LYS A 55 -56.58 -22.04 11.00
N ASP A 56 -55.83 -21.08 10.42
CA ASP A 56 -54.51 -21.24 9.83
C ASP A 56 -53.39 -20.76 10.76
N THR A 57 -53.64 -20.75 12.09
CA THR A 57 -52.72 -20.16 13.07
C THR A 57 -51.33 -20.84 13.05
N VAL A 58 -51.28 -22.16 12.89
CA VAL A 58 -49.99 -22.90 12.81
C VAL A 58 -49.17 -22.47 11.62
N GLU A 59 -49.79 -22.34 10.43
CA GLU A 59 -49.11 -21.90 9.21
C GLU A 59 -48.60 -20.46 9.35
N ARG A 60 -49.37 -19.57 10.02
CA ARG A 60 -48.98 -18.20 10.30
C ARG A 60 -47.83 -18.10 11.29
N ILE A 61 -47.83 -18.93 12.31
CA ILE A 61 -46.72 -19.06 13.27
C ILE A 61 -45.43 -19.44 12.52
N GLU A 62 -45.50 -20.45 11.65
CA GLU A 62 -44.36 -20.87 10.84
C GLU A 62 -43.87 -19.78 9.94
N THR A 63 -44.79 -19.05 9.30
CA THR A 63 -44.47 -17.88 8.45
C THR A 63 -43.78 -16.77 9.25
N CYS A 64 -44.30 -16.44 10.46
CA CYS A 64 -43.68 -15.45 11.32
C CYS A 64 -42.26 -15.88 11.74
N LYS A 65 -42.09 -17.16 12.15
CA LYS A 65 -40.78 -17.69 12.52
C LYS A 65 -39.78 -17.67 11.37
N ALA A 66 -40.18 -18.07 10.16
CA ALA A 66 -39.33 -18.02 8.96
C ALA A 66 -38.93 -16.61 8.61
N MET A 67 -39.87 -15.64 8.68
CA MET A 67 -39.55 -14.23 8.44
C MET A 67 -38.58 -13.66 9.48
N LEU A 68 -38.76 -13.97 10.78
CA LEU A 68 -37.85 -13.51 11.82
C LEU A 68 -36.44 -14.07 11.63
N GLU A 69 -36.30 -15.35 11.31
CA GLU A 69 -34.99 -15.98 11.00
C GLU A 69 -34.33 -15.37 9.77
N ALA A 70 -35.11 -15.12 8.72
CA ALA A 70 -34.61 -14.45 7.52
C ALA A 70 -34.14 -13.02 7.81
N ILE A 71 -34.89 -12.25 8.60
CA ILE A 71 -34.53 -10.89 9.01
C ILE A 71 -33.25 -10.89 9.88
N GLU A 72 -33.11 -11.83 10.80
CA GLU A 72 -31.90 -11.96 11.61
C GLU A 72 -30.69 -12.27 10.74
N SER A 73 -30.81 -13.21 9.81
CA SER A 73 -29.78 -13.57 8.84
C SER A 73 -29.37 -12.37 7.97
N PHE A 74 -30.36 -11.60 7.50
CA PHE A 74 -30.12 -10.39 6.72
C PHE A 74 -29.34 -9.34 7.53
N ASN A 75 -29.74 -9.09 8.76
CA ASN A 75 -29.06 -8.11 9.62
C ASN A 75 -27.60 -8.52 9.91
N ALA A 76 -27.34 -9.81 10.10
CA ALA A 76 -25.99 -10.34 10.28
C ALA A 76 -25.15 -10.17 8.99
N ALA A 77 -25.71 -10.53 7.83
CA ALA A 77 -25.03 -10.38 6.54
C ALA A 77 -24.77 -8.90 6.19
N LYS A 78 -25.77 -8.02 6.44
CA LYS A 78 -25.65 -6.56 6.26
C LYS A 78 -24.53 -5.99 7.11
N SER A 79 -24.48 -6.34 8.40
CA SER A 79 -23.42 -5.89 9.31
C SER A 79 -22.02 -6.35 8.85
N SER A 80 -21.91 -7.60 8.38
CA SER A 80 -20.66 -8.12 7.82
C SER A 80 -20.23 -7.36 6.56
N ALA A 81 -21.16 -7.09 5.66
CA ALA A 81 -20.90 -6.32 4.44
C ALA A 81 -20.50 -4.86 4.73
N GLU A 82 -21.16 -4.22 5.70
CA GLU A 82 -20.80 -2.87 6.17
C GLU A 82 -19.40 -2.84 6.77
N GLN A 83 -19.01 -3.87 7.51
CA GLN A 83 -17.66 -4.01 8.04
C GLN A 83 -16.63 -4.13 6.92
N LYS A 84 -16.86 -5.01 5.91
CA LYS A 84 -15.98 -5.15 4.75
C LYS A 84 -15.81 -3.82 3.99
N ASN A 85 -16.91 -3.07 3.79
CA ASN A 85 -16.87 -1.73 3.20
C ASN A 85 -16.02 -0.76 4.03
N SER A 86 -16.13 -0.80 5.34
CA SER A 86 -15.34 0.04 6.25
C SER A 86 -13.85 -0.29 6.19
N GLU A 87 -13.50 -1.58 6.15
CA GLU A 87 -12.12 -2.04 6.00
C GLU A 87 -11.51 -1.57 4.66
N LEU A 88 -12.28 -1.66 3.58
CA LEU A 88 -11.87 -1.15 2.26
C LEU A 88 -11.66 0.37 2.29
N ASP A 89 -12.56 1.14 2.92
CA ASP A 89 -12.43 2.60 3.05
C ASP A 89 -11.18 3.00 3.84
N VAL A 90 -10.85 2.26 4.90
CA VAL A 90 -9.63 2.49 5.69
C VAL A 90 -8.38 2.26 4.84
N ALA A 91 -8.34 1.16 4.08
CA ALA A 91 -7.22 0.85 3.20
C ALA A 91 -7.05 1.90 2.08
N ILE A 92 -8.14 2.31 1.43
CA ILE A 92 -8.15 3.38 0.42
C ILE A 92 -7.63 4.69 1.02
N SER A 93 -8.09 5.06 2.21
CA SER A 93 -7.68 6.29 2.89
C SER A 93 -6.20 6.28 3.23
N ALA A 94 -5.67 5.16 3.72
CA ALA A 94 -4.25 5.01 4.03
C ALA A 94 -3.37 5.14 2.78
N ALA A 95 -3.77 4.49 1.68
CA ALA A 95 -3.08 4.58 0.40
C ALA A 95 -3.11 6.01 -0.19
N ALA A 96 -4.28 6.65 -0.15
CA ALA A 96 -4.44 8.02 -0.62
C ALA A 96 -3.62 9.03 0.20
N THR A 97 -3.51 8.82 1.50
CA THR A 97 -2.67 9.65 2.38
C THR A 97 -1.20 9.56 1.99
N LEU A 98 -0.69 8.34 1.71
CA LEU A 98 0.69 8.15 1.27
C LEU A 98 0.99 8.90 -0.03
N VAL A 99 0.09 8.84 -1.01
CA VAL A 99 0.24 9.60 -2.27
C VAL A 99 0.22 11.11 -2.00
N ALA A 100 -0.72 11.57 -1.14
CA ALA A 100 -0.87 12.99 -0.82
C ALA A 100 0.32 13.59 -0.04
N GLU A 101 1.13 12.77 0.62
CA GLU A 101 2.38 13.24 1.25
C GLU A 101 3.37 13.80 0.24
N GLY A 102 3.28 13.45 -1.04
CA GLY A 102 4.10 13.99 -2.12
C GLY A 102 5.61 13.72 -1.95
N LYS A 103 5.98 12.69 -1.17
CA LYS A 103 7.38 12.34 -0.96
C LYS A 103 7.99 11.77 -2.23
N PRO A 104 9.24 12.15 -2.55
CA PRO A 104 9.93 11.58 -3.69
C PRO A 104 10.17 10.07 -3.47
N ALA A 105 9.99 9.31 -4.54
CA ALA A 105 10.23 7.87 -4.58
C ALA A 105 11.38 7.55 -5.54
N LEU A 106 12.13 6.51 -5.27
CA LEU A 106 13.21 6.08 -6.14
C LEU A 106 12.66 5.60 -7.50
N ASP A 107 11.60 4.83 -7.47
CA ASP A 107 10.80 4.47 -8.64
C ASP A 107 9.51 5.31 -8.66
N GLN A 108 9.51 6.35 -9.47
CA GLN A 108 8.37 7.27 -9.58
C GLN A 108 7.14 6.65 -10.26
N ALA A 109 7.30 5.53 -10.99
CA ALA A 109 6.17 4.82 -11.60
C ALA A 109 5.23 4.17 -10.57
N LEU A 110 5.69 3.99 -9.33
CA LEU A 110 4.88 3.44 -8.25
C LEU A 110 3.78 4.40 -7.77
N ILE A 111 3.95 5.71 -7.95
CA ILE A 111 2.92 6.69 -7.57
C ILE A 111 1.65 6.50 -8.42
N PRO A 112 1.69 6.60 -9.77
CA PRO A 112 0.49 6.36 -10.59
C PRO A 112 -0.02 4.92 -10.49
N ALA A 113 0.85 3.94 -10.21
CA ALA A 113 0.41 2.56 -9.97
C ALA A 113 -0.48 2.44 -8.72
N LEU A 114 -0.12 3.13 -7.62
CA LEU A 114 -0.94 3.18 -6.40
C LEU A 114 -2.23 3.99 -6.63
N GLU A 115 -2.19 5.10 -7.36
CA GLU A 115 -3.38 5.88 -7.71
C GLU A 115 -4.39 5.05 -8.51
N THR A 116 -3.88 4.21 -9.42
CA THR A 116 -4.72 3.25 -10.18
C THR A 116 -5.37 2.24 -9.24
N ALA A 117 -4.61 1.61 -8.35
CA ALA A 117 -5.13 0.65 -7.37
C ALA A 117 -6.17 1.28 -6.43
N ILE A 118 -5.98 2.55 -6.01
CA ILE A 118 -6.97 3.32 -5.25
C ILE A 118 -8.27 3.49 -6.05
N SER A 119 -8.17 3.79 -7.34
CA SER A 119 -9.33 3.99 -8.21
C SER A 119 -10.09 2.68 -8.42
N GLU A 120 -9.40 1.58 -8.62
CA GLU A 120 -9.97 0.23 -8.72
C GLU A 120 -10.65 -0.18 -7.42
N ALA A 121 -10.04 0.09 -6.27
CA ALA A 121 -10.60 -0.21 -4.96
C ALA A 121 -11.90 0.59 -4.70
N LYS A 122 -11.93 1.87 -5.07
CA LYS A 122 -13.15 2.68 -4.98
C LYS A 122 -14.26 2.16 -5.89
N ALA A 123 -13.94 1.72 -7.10
CA ALA A 123 -14.91 1.18 -8.06
C ALA A 123 -15.46 -0.20 -7.64
N ALA A 124 -14.67 -0.99 -6.90
CA ALA A 124 -15.09 -2.31 -6.43
C ALA A 124 -16.09 -2.25 -5.28
N LYS A 125 -16.16 -1.13 -4.56
CA LYS A 125 -17.03 -0.98 -3.38
C LYS A 125 -18.50 -1.16 -3.73
N GLN A 126 -19.17 -2.09 -3.04
CA GLN A 126 -20.56 -2.41 -3.24
C GLN A 126 -21.47 -1.52 -2.39
N THR A 127 -22.63 -1.19 -2.95
CA THR A 127 -23.70 -0.53 -2.19
C THR A 127 -24.43 -1.57 -1.35
N ILE A 128 -24.61 -1.29 -0.06
CA ILE A 128 -25.37 -2.15 0.83
C ILE A 128 -26.85 -1.90 0.62
N MET A 129 -27.59 -2.97 0.31
CA MET A 129 -29.03 -2.89 0.07
C MET A 129 -29.83 -2.75 1.35
N GLU A 130 -31.01 -2.18 1.24
CA GLU A 130 -32.01 -2.18 2.31
C GLU A 130 -32.72 -3.52 2.37
N GLN A 131 -33.34 -3.84 3.53
CA GLN A 131 -34.06 -5.08 3.76
C GLN A 131 -35.27 -5.19 2.81
N PRO A 132 -35.39 -6.27 2.00
CA PRO A 132 -36.57 -6.54 1.19
C PRO A 132 -37.80 -6.87 2.02
N ALA A 133 -38.97 -6.92 1.38
CA ALA A 133 -40.24 -7.11 2.06
C ALA A 133 -40.63 -8.60 2.22
N THR A 134 -40.19 -9.47 1.32
CA THR A 134 -40.58 -10.88 1.32
C THR A 134 -39.43 -11.78 1.74
N GLU A 135 -39.72 -12.91 2.38
CA GLU A 135 -38.75 -13.91 2.82
C GLU A 135 -37.81 -14.34 1.67
N ALA A 136 -38.36 -14.68 0.51
CA ALA A 136 -37.57 -15.14 -0.64
C ALA A 136 -36.60 -14.07 -1.14
N GLU A 137 -37.02 -12.81 -1.15
CA GLU A 137 -36.14 -11.67 -1.50
C GLU A 137 -35.07 -11.43 -0.44
N ILE A 138 -35.41 -11.58 0.86
CA ILE A 138 -34.47 -11.48 1.97
C ILE A 138 -33.40 -12.54 1.86
N VAL A 139 -33.75 -13.80 1.60
CA VAL A 139 -32.81 -14.90 1.40
C VAL A 139 -31.86 -14.58 0.21
N GLY A 140 -32.41 -14.09 -0.90
CA GLY A 140 -31.59 -13.65 -2.03
C GLY A 140 -30.65 -12.50 -1.69
N ALA A 141 -31.11 -11.54 -0.90
CA ALA A 141 -30.33 -10.41 -0.43
C ALA A 141 -29.17 -10.84 0.51
N VAL A 142 -29.42 -11.81 1.40
CA VAL A 142 -28.38 -12.42 2.26
C VAL A 142 -27.26 -13.01 1.40
N GLN A 143 -27.59 -13.82 0.40
CA GLN A 143 -26.60 -14.41 -0.51
C GLN A 143 -25.76 -13.35 -1.23
N GLN A 144 -26.38 -12.25 -1.68
CA GLN A 144 -25.66 -11.15 -2.34
C GLN A 144 -24.71 -10.46 -1.35
N LEU A 145 -25.18 -10.14 -0.14
CA LEU A 145 -24.34 -9.49 0.89
C LEU A 145 -23.16 -10.37 1.32
N GLU A 146 -23.39 -11.67 1.49
CA GLU A 146 -22.36 -12.64 1.84
C GLU A 146 -21.31 -12.81 0.72
N SER A 147 -21.72 -12.68 -0.54
CA SER A 147 -20.83 -12.78 -1.71
C SER A 147 -19.87 -11.60 -1.85
N ILE A 148 -20.04 -10.51 -1.10
CA ILE A 148 -19.14 -9.36 -1.13
C ILE A 148 -17.77 -9.80 -0.60
N ASP A 149 -16.77 -9.69 -1.49
CA ASP A 149 -15.38 -10.00 -1.17
C ASP A 149 -14.44 -8.96 -1.80
N TYR A 150 -13.57 -8.38 -0.99
CA TYR A 150 -12.55 -7.41 -1.40
C TYR A 150 -11.12 -7.95 -1.26
N GLY A 151 -10.94 -9.24 -1.00
CA GLY A 151 -9.63 -9.82 -0.70
C GLY A 151 -8.58 -9.52 -1.77
N SER A 152 -8.90 -9.71 -3.05
CA SER A 152 -7.98 -9.44 -4.15
C SER A 152 -7.66 -7.95 -4.31
N VAL A 153 -8.65 -7.09 -4.13
CA VAL A 153 -8.53 -5.63 -4.25
C VAL A 153 -7.68 -5.07 -3.10
N LEU A 154 -7.94 -5.53 -1.87
CA LEU A 154 -7.17 -5.15 -0.68
C LEU A 154 -5.71 -5.61 -0.81
N SER A 155 -5.48 -6.83 -1.29
CA SER A 155 -4.13 -7.36 -1.50
C SER A 155 -3.35 -6.53 -2.54
N ASN A 156 -3.96 -6.19 -3.68
CA ASN A 156 -3.34 -5.34 -4.69
C ASN A 156 -3.02 -3.95 -4.14
N LEU A 157 -3.97 -3.34 -3.42
CA LEU A 157 -3.80 -2.01 -2.83
C LEU A 157 -2.65 -1.99 -1.81
N ASP A 158 -2.57 -2.99 -0.94
CA ASP A 158 -1.51 -3.12 0.06
C ASP A 158 -0.14 -3.38 -0.59
N GLU A 159 -0.07 -4.25 -1.60
CA GLU A 159 1.16 -4.50 -2.37
C GLU A 159 1.71 -3.20 -2.98
N LYS A 160 0.86 -2.42 -3.66
CA LYS A 160 1.30 -1.16 -4.30
C LYS A 160 1.70 -0.11 -3.26
N LYS A 161 0.97 -0.04 -2.14
CA LYS A 161 1.29 0.84 -1.01
C LYS A 161 2.66 0.49 -0.40
N LEU A 162 2.91 -0.77 -0.09
CA LEU A 162 4.19 -1.24 0.47
C LEU A 162 5.36 -1.01 -0.50
N ALA A 163 5.14 -1.21 -1.81
CA ALA A 163 6.14 -0.94 -2.83
C ALA A 163 6.53 0.56 -2.86
N LEU A 164 5.54 1.46 -2.81
CA LEU A 164 5.79 2.90 -2.77
C LEU A 164 6.49 3.32 -1.47
N GLU A 165 6.05 2.82 -0.31
CA GLU A 165 6.69 3.08 0.99
C GLU A 165 8.17 2.67 0.98
N LYS A 166 8.47 1.48 0.41
CA LYS A 166 9.84 1.00 0.25
C LYS A 166 10.65 1.93 -0.65
N SER A 167 10.09 2.32 -1.79
CA SER A 167 10.75 3.20 -2.76
C SER A 167 11.05 4.59 -2.19
N ILE A 168 10.14 5.15 -1.39
CA ILE A 168 10.36 6.41 -0.65
C ILE A 168 11.53 6.26 0.34
N LYS A 169 11.57 5.17 1.10
CA LYS A 169 12.68 4.89 2.02
C LYS A 169 14.01 4.75 1.29
N GLN A 170 14.02 4.08 0.13
CA GLN A 170 15.20 3.92 -0.71
C GLN A 170 15.68 5.26 -1.26
N TYR A 171 14.77 6.13 -1.71
CA TYR A 171 15.12 7.47 -2.16
C TYR A 171 15.81 8.27 -1.06
N ALA A 172 15.30 8.24 0.16
CA ALA A 172 15.89 8.95 1.29
C ALA A 172 17.34 8.53 1.61
N LEU A 173 17.77 7.32 1.23
CA LEU A 173 19.14 6.85 1.39
C LEU A 173 20.11 7.45 0.36
N VAL A 174 19.60 7.93 -0.77
CA VAL A 174 20.38 8.49 -1.88
C VAL A 174 20.07 9.99 -2.13
N ASP A 175 19.38 10.61 -1.19
CA ASP A 175 19.12 12.05 -1.16
C ASP A 175 20.18 12.75 -0.30
N ALA A 176 21.18 13.31 -0.95
CA ALA A 176 22.36 13.94 -0.35
C ALA A 176 23.03 13.09 0.77
N PRO A 177 23.35 11.82 0.50
CA PRO A 177 23.97 10.95 1.51
C PRO A 177 25.34 11.48 1.95
N THR A 178 25.72 11.18 3.19
CA THR A 178 27.05 11.56 3.69
C THR A 178 28.15 10.71 3.04
N GLU A 179 29.37 11.28 2.94
CA GLU A 179 30.57 10.53 2.51
C GLU A 179 30.76 9.22 3.29
N ALA A 180 30.61 9.29 4.62
CA ALA A 180 30.73 8.10 5.48
C ALA A 180 29.71 7.00 5.16
N TYR A 181 28.47 7.40 4.79
CA TYR A 181 27.46 6.45 4.33
C TYR A 181 27.87 5.78 3.03
N VAL A 182 28.31 6.57 2.03
CA VAL A 182 28.78 6.05 0.74
C VAL A 182 29.92 5.03 0.95
N ILE A 183 30.93 5.39 1.73
CA ILE A 183 32.06 4.50 2.06
C ILE A 183 31.58 3.22 2.73
N LYS A 184 30.64 3.31 3.66
CA LYS A 184 30.05 2.14 4.34
C LYS A 184 29.35 1.20 3.35
N CYS A 185 28.64 1.75 2.38
CA CYS A 185 27.94 0.97 1.35
C CYS A 185 28.95 0.31 0.40
N LEU A 186 29.93 1.06 -0.11
CA LEU A 186 30.94 0.53 -1.01
C LEU A 186 31.76 -0.63 -0.42
N LYS A 187 32.01 -0.63 0.90
CA LYS A 187 32.68 -1.74 1.60
C LYS A 187 31.93 -3.08 1.56
N LYS A 188 30.65 -3.07 1.22
CA LYS A 188 29.82 -4.27 1.08
C LYS A 188 29.80 -4.82 -0.35
N VAL A 189 30.28 -4.05 -1.32
CA VAL A 189 30.22 -4.39 -2.73
C VAL A 189 31.36 -5.30 -3.12
N GLU A 190 31.02 -6.45 -3.66
CA GLU A 190 32.03 -7.40 -4.22
C GLU A 190 32.82 -6.73 -5.35
N ASN A 191 34.08 -7.09 -5.47
CA ASN A 191 35.05 -6.54 -6.43
C ASN A 191 35.49 -5.08 -6.17
N ILE A 192 35.12 -4.46 -5.05
CA ILE A 192 35.72 -3.22 -4.57
C ILE A 192 36.76 -3.57 -3.51
N ILE A 193 38.03 -3.24 -3.77
CA ILE A 193 39.17 -3.67 -2.93
C ILE A 193 39.76 -2.54 -2.10
N ASP A 194 39.61 -1.30 -2.53
CA ASP A 194 40.07 -0.14 -1.76
C ASP A 194 39.23 1.09 -2.08
N ILE A 195 39.12 2.02 -1.12
CA ILE A 195 38.22 3.19 -1.19
C ILE A 195 38.96 4.42 -0.64
N SER A 196 38.87 5.55 -1.35
CA SER A 196 39.44 6.80 -0.91
C SER A 196 38.51 7.97 -1.23
N ALA A 197 38.22 8.80 -0.22
CA ALA A 197 37.47 10.04 -0.42
C ALA A 197 38.41 11.18 -0.84
N ALA A 198 37.92 12.01 -1.75
CA ALA A 198 38.64 13.23 -2.14
C ALA A 198 38.45 14.32 -1.08
N THR A 199 39.49 15.14 -0.93
CA THR A 199 39.47 16.39 -0.17
C THR A 199 39.54 17.56 -1.11
N GLU A 200 39.26 18.78 -0.66
CA GLU A 200 39.39 19.98 -1.51
C GLU A 200 40.81 20.18 -2.08
N ASP A 201 41.84 19.72 -1.34
CA ASP A 201 43.24 19.83 -1.75
C ASP A 201 43.63 18.83 -2.84
N ASN A 202 43.05 17.61 -2.82
CA ASN A 202 43.43 16.53 -3.72
C ASN A 202 42.35 16.17 -4.76
N ASP A 203 41.21 16.88 -4.79
CA ASP A 203 40.18 16.66 -5.80
C ASP A 203 40.69 16.98 -7.21
N PRO A 204 40.80 16.01 -8.12
CA PRO A 204 41.34 16.24 -9.45
C PRO A 204 40.48 17.20 -10.31
N ASN A 205 39.19 17.29 -10.02
CA ASN A 205 38.28 18.20 -10.76
C ASN A 205 38.13 19.56 -10.10
N LYS A 206 38.57 19.74 -8.85
CA LYS A 206 38.45 20.97 -8.04
C LYS A 206 37.00 21.47 -7.93
N ASN A 207 36.05 20.55 -7.87
CA ASN A 207 34.60 20.81 -7.80
C ASN A 207 33.99 20.49 -6.44
N LEU A 208 34.76 19.88 -5.53
CA LEU A 208 34.26 19.55 -4.19
C LEU A 208 33.88 20.82 -3.44
N ASN A 209 32.64 20.85 -2.92
CA ASN A 209 32.06 21.99 -2.21
C ASN A 209 31.95 23.31 -3.02
N LYS A 210 32.02 23.25 -4.33
CA LYS A 210 31.75 24.40 -5.20
C LYS A 210 30.28 24.50 -5.57
N ALA A 211 29.83 25.67 -5.95
CA ALA A 211 28.47 25.86 -6.48
C ALA A 211 28.25 24.98 -7.72
N GLY A 212 27.20 24.14 -7.69
CA GLY A 212 26.92 23.16 -8.74
C GLY A 212 27.87 21.94 -8.73
N GLY A 213 28.82 21.88 -7.80
CA GLY A 213 29.72 20.77 -7.61
C GLY A 213 29.19 19.75 -6.60
N TYR A 214 29.92 18.65 -6.43
CA TYR A 214 29.56 17.62 -5.47
C TYR A 214 29.95 18.02 -4.04
N THR A 215 29.17 17.51 -3.07
CA THR A 215 29.40 17.66 -1.62
C THR A 215 30.28 16.54 -1.07
N ALA A 216 30.36 15.42 -1.79
CA ALA A 216 31.30 14.34 -1.51
C ALA A 216 31.70 13.65 -2.83
N LYS A 217 32.95 13.21 -2.89
CA LYS A 217 33.46 12.37 -3.99
C LYS A 217 34.31 11.25 -3.42
N VAL A 218 33.91 10.01 -3.70
CA VAL A 218 34.57 8.80 -3.23
C VAL A 218 35.03 7.99 -4.44
N PHE A 219 36.33 7.77 -4.55
CA PHE A 219 36.93 6.88 -5.52
C PHE A 219 37.06 5.48 -4.96
N PHE A 220 37.01 4.48 -5.82
CA PHE A 220 37.28 3.11 -5.44
C PHE A 220 38.07 2.38 -6.51
N SER A 221 38.87 1.39 -6.09
CA SER A 221 39.55 0.47 -6.99
C SER A 221 38.79 -0.85 -7.05
N SER A 222 38.88 -1.53 -8.20
CA SER A 222 38.29 -2.84 -8.44
C SER A 222 39.37 -3.87 -8.76
N ASP A 223 39.23 -5.09 -8.27
CA ASP A 223 40.08 -6.23 -8.62
C ASP A 223 39.83 -6.74 -10.06
N LEU A 224 38.74 -6.27 -10.69
CA LEU A 224 38.47 -6.51 -12.10
C LEU A 224 39.30 -5.63 -13.06
N VAL A 225 39.99 -4.61 -12.52
CA VAL A 225 40.88 -3.70 -13.26
C VAL A 225 42.34 -4.05 -12.97
N ASN A 226 43.16 -4.14 -14.03
CA ASN A 226 44.60 -4.31 -13.83
C ASN A 226 45.24 -3.00 -13.31
N GLN A 227 45.35 -2.91 -11.99
CA GLN A 227 45.81 -1.70 -11.30
C GLN A 227 47.22 -1.25 -11.69
N SER A 228 48.05 -2.12 -12.27
CA SER A 228 49.40 -1.79 -12.71
C SER A 228 49.44 -1.06 -14.06
N GLU A 229 48.34 -1.13 -14.84
CA GLU A 229 48.22 -0.47 -16.14
C GLU A 229 47.57 0.91 -16.03
N VAL A 230 46.88 1.20 -14.89
CA VAL A 230 46.25 2.48 -14.64
C VAL A 230 47.28 3.52 -14.14
N TYR A 231 47.37 4.65 -14.82
CA TYR A 231 48.29 5.74 -14.47
C TYR A 231 47.94 6.35 -13.09
N GLY A 232 48.95 6.57 -12.25
CA GLY A 232 48.81 7.12 -10.91
C GLY A 232 49.29 6.16 -9.81
N THR A 233 49.64 6.70 -8.65
CA THR A 233 50.14 5.94 -7.49
C THR A 233 49.08 5.74 -6.43
N THR A 234 48.18 6.69 -6.29
CA THR A 234 47.05 6.63 -5.36
C THR A 234 45.72 6.41 -6.09
N ILE A 235 44.69 5.93 -5.40
CA ILE A 235 43.37 5.74 -5.99
C ILE A 235 42.82 7.06 -6.54
N ILE A 236 43.04 8.18 -5.85
CA ILE A 236 42.59 9.51 -6.28
C ILE A 236 43.32 9.94 -7.56
N GLU A 237 44.64 9.71 -7.67
CA GLU A 237 45.39 9.98 -8.89
C GLU A 237 44.95 9.10 -10.06
N LYS A 238 44.67 7.83 -9.82
CA LYS A 238 44.10 6.92 -10.81
C LYS A 238 42.69 7.34 -11.25
N GLY A 239 41.96 8.01 -10.36
CA GLY A 239 40.63 8.51 -10.61
C GLY A 239 39.61 7.39 -10.84
N THR A 240 38.65 7.62 -11.74
CA THR A 240 37.62 6.68 -12.10
C THR A 240 38.19 5.41 -12.79
N ALA A 241 39.34 5.50 -13.44
CA ALA A 241 39.97 4.37 -14.12
C ALA A 241 40.37 3.25 -13.17
N ALA A 242 40.61 3.50 -11.85
CA ALA A 242 40.94 2.47 -10.88
C ALA A 242 39.80 1.42 -10.67
N GLY A 243 38.56 1.83 -10.93
CA GLY A 243 37.36 0.99 -10.74
C GLY A 243 36.10 1.80 -10.86
N GLY A 244 36.11 3.03 -10.30
CA GLY A 244 34.97 3.93 -10.39
C GLY A 244 35.01 5.05 -9.35
N SER A 245 33.92 5.83 -9.31
CA SER A 245 33.73 6.87 -8.29
C SER A 245 32.24 7.13 -8.04
N ILE A 246 31.94 7.60 -6.84
CA ILE A 246 30.63 8.10 -6.44
C ILE A 246 30.76 9.62 -6.23
N GLU A 247 29.88 10.38 -6.89
CA GLU A 247 29.76 11.84 -6.71
C GLU A 247 28.41 12.12 -6.06
N VAL A 248 28.38 12.81 -4.92
CA VAL A 248 27.15 13.19 -4.20
C VAL A 248 26.89 14.65 -4.41
N TYR A 249 25.68 15.00 -4.80
CA TYR A 249 25.26 16.39 -5.03
C TYR A 249 24.26 16.83 -3.97
N SER A 250 24.09 18.15 -3.82
CA SER A 250 23.12 18.72 -2.88
C SER A 250 21.67 18.61 -3.37
N ASN A 251 21.46 18.38 -4.67
CA ASN A 251 20.15 18.27 -5.30
C ASN A 251 20.23 17.44 -6.60
N VAL A 252 19.08 17.01 -7.06
CA VAL A 252 18.93 16.17 -8.27
C VAL A 252 19.30 16.89 -9.55
N GLU A 253 19.09 18.22 -9.61
CA GLU A 253 19.39 19.04 -10.80
C GLU A 253 20.89 19.06 -11.09
N ASP A 254 21.72 19.28 -10.07
CA ASP A 254 23.18 19.26 -10.20
C ASP A 254 23.69 17.87 -10.58
N ALA A 255 23.13 16.80 -9.99
CA ALA A 255 23.46 15.41 -10.33
C ALA A 255 23.13 15.09 -11.79
N ASN A 256 21.95 15.49 -12.26
CA ASN A 256 21.55 15.33 -13.66
C ASN A 256 22.41 16.13 -14.61
N SER A 257 22.71 17.40 -14.30
CA SER A 257 23.60 18.24 -15.10
C SER A 257 24.99 17.61 -15.25
N ARG A 258 25.50 16.97 -14.17
CA ARG A 258 26.75 16.22 -14.23
C ARG A 258 26.65 15.00 -15.14
N ASN A 259 25.55 14.26 -15.04
CA ASN A 259 25.31 13.07 -15.87
C ASN A 259 25.20 13.44 -17.36
N GLU A 260 24.51 14.52 -17.69
CA GLU A 260 24.42 15.06 -19.06
C GLU A 260 25.79 15.49 -19.59
N TYR A 261 26.61 16.13 -18.75
CA TYR A 261 27.99 16.48 -19.11
C TYR A 261 28.81 15.23 -19.43
N LEU A 262 28.69 14.14 -18.65
CA LEU A 262 29.39 12.88 -18.91
C LEU A 262 28.89 12.21 -20.19
N ALA A 263 27.58 12.17 -20.39
CA ALA A 263 26.94 11.61 -21.58
C ALA A 263 27.40 12.29 -22.90
N ALA A 264 27.80 13.53 -22.85
CA ALA A 264 28.34 14.24 -24.03
C ALA A 264 29.66 13.63 -24.56
N PHE A 265 30.34 12.83 -23.76
CA PHE A 265 31.58 12.15 -24.13
C PHE A 265 31.39 10.64 -24.46
N ASP A 266 30.20 10.10 -24.28
CA ASP A 266 29.91 8.67 -24.51
C ASP A 266 30.20 8.27 -25.96
N GLY A 267 30.86 7.14 -26.12
CA GLY A 267 31.27 6.63 -27.42
C GLY A 267 32.41 7.42 -28.10
N GLY A 268 32.93 8.49 -27.45
CA GLY A 268 34.03 9.29 -27.91
C GLY A 268 35.36 8.88 -27.28
N PHE A 269 36.44 9.56 -27.71
CA PHE A 269 37.81 9.35 -27.20
C PHE A 269 37.98 9.72 -25.72
N PHE A 270 37.07 10.51 -25.16
CA PHE A 270 37.09 10.96 -23.78
C PHE A 270 36.02 10.23 -22.93
N ALA A 271 35.43 9.16 -23.42
CA ALA A 271 34.52 8.34 -22.62
C ALA A 271 35.25 7.82 -21.37
N SER A 272 34.57 7.79 -20.25
CA SER A 272 35.15 7.41 -18.96
C SER A 272 34.34 6.33 -18.22
N GLY A 273 33.83 5.36 -18.99
CA GLY A 273 33.02 4.27 -18.48
C GLY A 273 31.54 4.58 -18.34
N SER A 274 30.77 3.77 -17.63
CA SER A 274 29.35 4.01 -17.42
C SER A 274 29.10 5.05 -16.30
N HIS A 275 27.97 5.71 -16.38
CA HIS A 275 27.52 6.64 -15.36
C HIS A 275 25.99 6.64 -15.25
N THR A 276 25.48 6.70 -14.03
CA THR A 276 24.03 6.64 -13.74
C THR A 276 23.72 7.54 -12.56
N VAL A 277 22.59 8.26 -12.63
CA VAL A 277 22.05 9.04 -11.52
C VAL A 277 21.07 8.21 -10.71
N ILE A 278 21.22 8.26 -9.39
CA ILE A 278 20.26 7.72 -8.45
C ILE A 278 20.04 8.73 -7.30
N GLY A 279 18.84 9.32 -7.23
CA GLY A 279 18.61 10.45 -6.33
C GLY A 279 19.55 11.62 -6.65
N THR A 280 20.37 12.02 -5.68
CA THR A 280 21.38 13.08 -5.85
C THR A 280 22.79 12.52 -6.09
N VAL A 281 22.91 11.21 -6.34
CA VAL A 281 24.18 10.51 -6.46
C VAL A 281 24.45 10.16 -7.92
N VAL A 282 25.66 10.41 -8.41
CA VAL A 282 26.16 9.91 -9.69
C VAL A 282 27.11 8.76 -9.40
N VAL A 283 26.74 7.55 -9.83
CA VAL A 283 27.57 6.35 -9.80
C VAL A 283 28.33 6.27 -11.12
N ARG A 284 29.64 6.08 -11.05
CA ARG A 284 30.51 5.94 -12.23
C ARG A 284 31.35 4.70 -12.10
N THR A 285 31.47 3.94 -13.19
CA THR A 285 32.38 2.78 -13.27
C THR A 285 33.46 3.01 -14.32
N SER A 286 34.59 2.32 -14.20
CA SER A 286 35.75 2.48 -15.07
C SER A 286 35.48 2.03 -16.50
N ASP A 287 36.08 2.72 -17.49
CA ASP A 287 36.17 2.30 -18.89
C ASP A 287 37.15 1.13 -19.13
N GLU A 288 38.02 0.83 -18.17
CA GLU A 288 38.85 -0.39 -18.17
C GLU A 288 38.02 -1.66 -17.97
N LEU A 289 36.78 -1.55 -17.52
CA LEU A 289 35.85 -2.65 -17.37
C LEU A 289 35.09 -2.94 -18.66
N THR A 290 34.80 -4.20 -18.94
CA THR A 290 33.87 -4.56 -20.01
C THR A 290 32.47 -4.02 -19.70
N ALA A 291 31.65 -3.79 -20.71
CA ALA A 291 30.28 -3.29 -20.53
C ALA A 291 29.44 -4.15 -19.57
N SER A 292 29.64 -5.48 -19.57
CA SER A 292 28.95 -6.39 -18.62
C SER A 292 29.44 -6.19 -17.18
N GLN A 293 30.76 -6.01 -16.99
CA GLN A 293 31.34 -5.75 -15.68
C GLN A 293 30.89 -4.37 -15.14
N GLN A 294 30.88 -3.34 -15.97
CA GLN A 294 30.37 -2.01 -15.62
C GLN A 294 28.92 -2.11 -15.11
N LYS A 295 28.04 -2.76 -15.89
CA LYS A 295 26.63 -2.93 -15.54
C LYS A 295 26.42 -3.70 -14.25
N THR A 296 27.18 -4.77 -14.02
CA THR A 296 27.08 -5.58 -12.81
C THR A 296 27.57 -4.81 -11.57
N LEU A 297 28.72 -4.15 -11.69
CA LEU A 297 29.29 -3.35 -10.59
C LEU A 297 28.41 -2.18 -10.23
N GLU A 298 27.88 -1.47 -11.22
CA GLU A 298 26.92 -0.37 -11.03
C GLU A 298 25.66 -0.86 -10.30
N ALA A 299 25.07 -1.97 -10.75
CA ALA A 299 23.89 -2.53 -10.09
C ALA A 299 24.15 -2.94 -8.64
N ASN A 300 25.32 -3.53 -8.35
CA ASN A 300 25.71 -3.90 -6.99
C ASN A 300 25.92 -2.68 -6.10
N ILE A 301 26.53 -1.62 -6.62
CA ILE A 301 26.70 -0.34 -5.92
C ILE A 301 25.33 0.28 -5.60
N ILE A 302 24.44 0.34 -6.59
CA ILE A 302 23.08 0.89 -6.41
C ILE A 302 22.32 0.08 -5.36
N ALA A 303 22.39 -1.25 -5.42
CA ALA A 303 21.77 -2.12 -4.43
C ALA A 303 22.29 -1.84 -3.02
N ALA A 304 23.61 -1.66 -2.86
CA ALA A 304 24.21 -1.35 -1.55
C ALA A 304 23.82 0.04 -1.05
N LEU A 305 23.72 1.05 -1.93
CA LEU A 305 23.31 2.41 -1.58
C LEU A 305 21.83 2.51 -1.19
N THR A 306 20.99 1.60 -1.71
CA THR A 306 19.52 1.59 -1.49
C THR A 306 19.05 0.48 -0.57
N GLU A 307 19.97 -0.22 0.10
CA GLU A 307 19.67 -1.27 1.06
C GLU A 307 19.02 -0.69 2.31
N ILE A 308 17.75 -1.02 2.55
CA ILE A 308 17.06 -0.67 3.79
C ILE A 308 17.52 -1.69 4.86
N VAL A 309 18.25 -1.21 5.84
CA VAL A 309 18.64 -2.01 7.02
C VAL A 309 17.55 -1.84 8.07
N GLU A 310 16.84 -2.93 8.39
CA GLU A 310 15.85 -2.98 9.47
C GLU A 310 16.51 -2.91 10.86
#